data_17a8a39dbc4e8c30302ce713bf61603f
#
_entry.id   17a8a39dbc4e8c30302ce713bf61603f
#
_cell.length_a   1.000
_cell.length_b   1.000
_cell.length_c   1.000
_cell.angle_alpha   90.00
_cell.angle_beta   90.00
_cell.angle_gamma   90.00
#
_symmetry.space_group_name_H-M   'P 1'
#
loop_
_entity.id
_entity.type
_entity.pdbx_description
1 polymer ?
#
loop_
_entity_poly.entity_id
_entity_poly.type
_entity_poly.pdbx_seq_one_letter_code
_entity_poly.pdbx_strand_id
1 'polypeptide(L)'
;MAIYLTLILIVLNHVAFSGSRVTVSLFALESGATQMQVGILMALYAVCPMLFAIAIGRLADRVGPRLPMLLGSVGVGVALLLTALWPSMATLYVSALLLGTSFHFFFVTVTGIAGGLGGGEHRSRNYAMVSLGFSGAGFIGPLIAGFTIDFFSHVAAFYVLAAFTAIPVLMLWLKPGFLPGAASLPGAVPVGSAMELWREPRLRNTFIASGFISAGWDLFNFYMPVYGHGIGLSASAIGLILGAFALATFVIRAVLPWLLKRSSEAQILIYAIFLAAGAFTLFPFFRNPYALGAVGFLLGLGLGCGQPMSMSLIYSLAPAGRASEAAGLRVSVNNVTHLVIPLVFGSLGTAFGFAPVWLGNSVLLGVGGWLVRRSRQ
;
A
#
# COMPACT_ATOMS: atom_id res chain seq x y z
N MET A 1 19.34 16.96 6.97
CA MET A 1 18.66 17.74 5.94
C MET A 1 18.14 16.85 4.80
N ALA A 2 18.94 15.99 4.19
CA ALA A 2 18.51 15.10 3.10
C ALA A 2 17.25 14.28 3.39
N ILE A 3 17.15 13.64 4.57
CA ILE A 3 15.99 12.82 4.93
C ILE A 3 14.68 13.62 5.00
N TYR A 4 14.69 14.86 5.48
CA TYR A 4 13.49 15.70 5.55
C TYR A 4 13.01 16.15 4.17
N LEU A 5 13.95 16.48 3.26
CA LEU A 5 13.61 16.79 1.87
C LEU A 5 13.03 15.53 1.17
N THR A 6 13.63 14.36 1.41
CA THR A 6 13.10 13.09 0.91
C THR A 6 11.70 12.82 1.45
N LEU A 7 11.41 13.14 2.72
CA LEU A 7 10.05 13.01 3.29
C LEU A 7 9.03 13.89 2.58
N ILE A 8 9.36 15.13 2.26
CA ILE A 8 8.47 16.03 1.51
C ILE A 8 8.16 15.41 0.14
N LEU A 9 9.18 14.90 -0.56
CA LEU A 9 8.98 14.23 -1.85
C LEU A 9 8.09 12.99 -1.72
N ILE A 10 8.27 12.19 -0.65
CA ILE A 10 7.43 11.03 -0.36
C ILE A 10 5.97 11.44 -0.19
N VAL A 11 5.72 12.41 0.70
CA VAL A 11 4.35 12.84 1.02
C VAL A 11 3.65 13.32 -0.24
N LEU A 12 4.27 14.22 -1.00
CA LEU A 12 3.65 14.81 -2.18
C LEU A 12 3.39 13.77 -3.29
N ASN A 13 4.38 12.92 -3.58
CA ASN A 13 4.23 11.88 -4.60
C ASN A 13 3.20 10.81 -4.19
N HIS A 14 3.21 10.41 -2.91
CA HIS A 14 2.28 9.40 -2.42
C HIS A 14 0.85 9.94 -2.24
N VAL A 15 0.66 11.22 -1.94
CA VAL A 15 -0.66 11.89 -1.98
C VAL A 15 -1.26 11.75 -3.38
N ALA A 16 -0.50 12.07 -4.43
CA ALA A 16 -0.93 11.90 -5.81
C ALA A 16 -1.28 10.45 -6.12
N PHE A 17 -0.43 9.51 -5.72
CA PHE A 17 -0.64 8.07 -5.95
C PHE A 17 -1.83 7.50 -5.18
N SER A 18 -1.96 7.78 -3.88
CA SER A 18 -3.06 7.24 -3.06
C SER A 18 -4.40 7.87 -3.43
N GLY A 19 -4.42 9.16 -3.73
CA GLY A 19 -5.60 9.85 -4.25
C GLY A 19 -6.02 9.33 -5.62
N SER A 20 -5.07 9.01 -6.50
CA SER A 20 -5.37 8.46 -7.83
C SER A 20 -6.16 7.16 -7.77
N ARG A 21 -5.89 6.28 -6.81
CA ARG A 21 -6.63 5.02 -6.66
C ARG A 21 -8.11 5.25 -6.39
N VAL A 22 -8.45 6.26 -5.58
CA VAL A 22 -9.83 6.67 -5.32
C VAL A 22 -10.45 7.29 -6.56
N THR A 23 -9.76 8.26 -7.18
CA THR A 23 -10.28 8.99 -8.35
C THR A 23 -10.49 8.05 -9.53
N VAL A 24 -9.54 7.15 -9.83
CA VAL A 24 -9.65 6.15 -10.90
C VAL A 24 -10.81 5.19 -10.64
N SER A 25 -10.96 4.69 -9.40
CA SER A 25 -12.06 3.80 -9.05
C SER A 25 -13.43 4.46 -9.21
N LEU A 26 -13.60 5.66 -8.67
CA LEU A 26 -14.88 6.38 -8.70
C LEU A 26 -15.22 6.85 -10.13
N PHE A 27 -14.26 7.36 -10.88
CA PHE A 27 -14.48 7.76 -12.28
C PHE A 27 -14.85 6.56 -13.17
N ALA A 28 -14.20 5.40 -12.96
CA ALA A 28 -14.56 4.18 -13.68
C ALA A 28 -16.01 3.76 -13.39
N LEU A 29 -16.43 3.78 -12.11
CA LEU A 29 -17.79 3.42 -11.70
C LEU A 29 -18.83 4.40 -12.24
N GLU A 30 -18.57 5.70 -12.21
CA GLU A 30 -19.44 6.71 -12.81
C GLU A 30 -19.55 6.54 -14.34
N SER A 31 -18.49 6.06 -14.99
CA SER A 31 -18.47 5.70 -16.42
C SER A 31 -19.17 4.35 -16.70
N GLY A 32 -19.81 3.72 -15.72
CA GLY A 32 -20.54 2.46 -15.87
C GLY A 32 -19.69 1.19 -15.78
N ALA A 33 -18.46 1.28 -15.27
CA ALA A 33 -17.60 0.10 -15.11
C ALA A 33 -18.15 -0.87 -14.05
N THR A 34 -18.00 -2.15 -14.31
CA THR A 34 -18.29 -3.22 -13.35
C THR A 34 -17.22 -3.28 -12.26
N GLN A 35 -17.55 -3.92 -11.12
CA GLN A 35 -16.57 -4.13 -10.03
C GLN A 35 -15.34 -4.91 -10.51
N MET A 36 -15.51 -5.86 -11.46
CA MET A 36 -14.41 -6.58 -12.09
C MET A 36 -13.49 -5.66 -12.89
N GLN A 37 -14.04 -4.72 -13.66
CA GLN A 37 -13.23 -3.75 -14.42
C GLN A 37 -12.43 -2.82 -13.50
N VAL A 38 -13.03 -2.37 -12.39
CA VAL A 38 -12.29 -1.63 -11.36
C VAL A 38 -11.21 -2.53 -10.72
N GLY A 39 -11.51 -3.81 -10.48
CA GLY A 39 -10.51 -4.79 -10.02
C GLY A 39 -9.33 -4.93 -10.98
N ILE A 40 -9.58 -4.98 -12.30
CA ILE A 40 -8.53 -5.00 -13.33
C ILE A 40 -7.71 -3.70 -13.28
N LEU A 41 -8.36 -2.54 -13.18
CA LEU A 41 -7.65 -1.26 -13.04
C LEU A 41 -6.72 -1.27 -11.84
N MET A 42 -7.18 -1.74 -10.69
CA MET A 42 -6.34 -1.82 -9.48
C MET A 42 -5.22 -2.87 -9.59
N ALA A 43 -5.45 -3.98 -10.28
CA ALA A 43 -4.42 -4.98 -10.55
C ALA A 43 -3.30 -4.41 -11.45
N LEU A 44 -3.63 -3.55 -12.42
CA LEU A 44 -2.65 -2.90 -13.30
C LEU A 44 -1.66 -2.02 -12.54
N TYR A 45 -2.04 -1.44 -11.39
CA TYR A 45 -1.10 -0.74 -10.50
C TYR A 45 0.01 -1.66 -9.97
N ALA A 46 -0.21 -2.98 -9.93
CA ALA A 46 0.72 -3.95 -9.35
C ALA A 46 1.50 -4.77 -10.39
N VAL A 47 1.06 -4.83 -11.66
CA VAL A 47 1.67 -5.68 -12.70
C VAL A 47 3.12 -5.34 -12.94
N CYS A 48 3.44 -4.10 -13.31
CA CYS A 48 4.81 -3.71 -13.60
C CYS A 48 5.70 -3.70 -12.35
N PRO A 49 5.26 -3.20 -11.18
CA PRO A 49 5.97 -3.40 -9.93
C PRO A 49 6.38 -4.85 -9.67
N MET A 50 5.49 -5.80 -9.87
CA MET A 50 5.76 -7.22 -9.66
C MET A 50 6.84 -7.74 -10.63
N LEU A 51 6.80 -7.33 -11.89
CA LEU A 51 7.71 -7.81 -12.94
C LEU A 51 9.09 -7.13 -12.89
N PHE A 52 9.14 -5.83 -12.59
CA PHE A 52 10.33 -5.01 -12.78
C PHE A 52 10.98 -4.49 -11.49
N ALA A 53 10.50 -4.88 -10.30
CA ALA A 53 11.05 -4.40 -9.02
C ALA A 53 12.58 -4.54 -8.91
N ILE A 54 13.12 -5.70 -9.30
CA ILE A 54 14.57 -5.98 -9.26
C ILE A 54 15.31 -5.12 -10.28
N ALA A 55 14.76 -4.97 -11.51
CA ALA A 55 15.39 -4.16 -12.54
C ALA A 55 15.44 -2.68 -12.16
N ILE A 56 14.37 -2.18 -11.53
CA ILE A 56 14.28 -0.81 -11.01
C ILE A 56 15.30 -0.59 -9.89
N GLY A 57 15.43 -1.53 -8.96
CA GLY A 57 16.44 -1.46 -7.91
C GLY A 57 17.87 -1.40 -8.48
N ARG A 58 18.19 -2.29 -9.41
CA ARG A 58 19.50 -2.29 -10.10
C ARG A 58 19.76 -1.00 -10.88
N LEU A 59 18.74 -0.42 -11.49
CA LEU A 59 18.86 0.87 -12.17
C LEU A 59 19.19 1.98 -11.15
N ALA A 60 18.47 2.04 -10.03
CA ALA A 60 18.71 3.02 -8.97
C ALA A 60 20.14 2.91 -8.39
N ASP A 61 20.66 1.69 -8.23
CA ASP A 61 22.03 1.45 -7.76
C ASP A 61 23.08 1.94 -8.78
N ARG A 62 22.82 1.81 -10.08
CA ARG A 62 23.75 2.19 -11.15
C ARG A 62 23.78 3.69 -11.43
N VAL A 63 22.59 4.31 -11.56
CA VAL A 63 22.48 5.71 -12.01
C VAL A 63 22.28 6.70 -10.85
N GLY A 64 22.20 6.17 -9.61
CA GLY A 64 21.87 6.95 -8.43
C GLY A 64 20.37 7.22 -8.27
N PRO A 65 19.95 7.73 -7.10
CA PRO A 65 18.53 7.82 -6.74
C PRO A 65 17.76 8.92 -7.50
N ARG A 66 18.46 9.94 -8.00
CA ARG A 66 17.81 11.11 -8.60
C ARG A 66 16.99 10.77 -9.83
N LEU A 67 17.58 10.05 -10.79
CA LEU A 67 16.92 9.74 -12.07
C LEU A 67 15.67 8.86 -11.89
N PRO A 68 15.71 7.74 -11.16
CA PRO A 68 14.50 6.94 -10.93
C PRO A 68 13.41 7.71 -10.19
N MET A 69 13.76 8.54 -9.18
CA MET A 69 12.77 9.36 -8.47
C MET A 69 12.15 10.42 -9.39
N LEU A 70 12.96 11.05 -10.26
CA LEU A 70 12.47 12.04 -11.23
C LEU A 70 11.54 11.37 -12.25
N LEU A 71 11.96 10.26 -12.86
CA LEU A 71 11.13 9.49 -13.80
C LEU A 71 9.83 9.02 -13.15
N GLY A 72 9.92 8.56 -11.90
CA GLY A 72 8.75 8.18 -11.10
C GLY A 72 7.78 9.34 -10.90
N SER A 73 8.28 10.51 -10.48
CA SER A 73 7.44 11.69 -10.22
C SER A 73 6.82 12.26 -11.52
N VAL A 74 7.61 12.36 -12.58
CA VAL A 74 7.13 12.80 -13.89
C VAL A 74 6.08 11.83 -14.44
N GLY A 75 6.34 10.52 -14.35
CA GLY A 75 5.43 9.51 -14.86
C GLY A 75 4.09 9.47 -14.12
N VAL A 76 4.07 9.68 -12.78
CA VAL A 76 2.82 9.82 -12.01
C VAL A 76 2.06 11.06 -12.51
N GLY A 77 2.72 12.20 -12.65
CA GLY A 77 2.10 13.42 -13.16
C GLY A 77 1.54 13.27 -14.58
N VAL A 78 2.32 12.69 -15.49
CA VAL A 78 1.89 12.42 -16.88
C VAL A 78 0.70 11.49 -16.93
N ALA A 79 0.69 10.43 -16.14
CA ALA A 79 -0.43 9.48 -16.09
C ALA A 79 -1.74 10.14 -15.61
N LEU A 80 -1.67 11.01 -14.61
CA LEU A 80 -2.81 11.78 -14.12
C LEU A 80 -3.30 12.80 -15.15
N LEU A 81 -2.38 13.55 -15.77
CA LEU A 81 -2.70 14.51 -16.84
C LEU A 81 -3.27 13.82 -18.07
N LEU A 82 -2.81 12.64 -18.42
CA LEU A 82 -3.35 11.86 -19.54
C LEU A 82 -4.85 11.61 -19.35
N THR A 83 -5.26 11.16 -18.15
CA THR A 83 -6.67 10.92 -17.85
C THR A 83 -7.46 12.23 -17.73
N ALA A 84 -6.85 13.30 -17.22
CA ALA A 84 -7.50 14.60 -17.14
C ALA A 84 -7.81 15.20 -18.51
N LEU A 85 -6.90 15.03 -19.49
CA LEU A 85 -7.04 15.58 -20.85
C LEU A 85 -7.94 14.72 -21.74
N TRP A 86 -7.91 13.40 -21.56
CA TRP A 86 -8.73 12.45 -22.33
C TRP A 86 -9.47 11.49 -21.39
N PRO A 87 -10.54 11.95 -20.72
CA PRO A 87 -11.27 11.16 -19.75
C PRO A 87 -12.05 10.02 -20.43
N SER A 88 -11.48 8.81 -20.40
CA SER A 88 -12.08 7.61 -20.99
C SER A 88 -11.63 6.35 -20.25
N MET A 89 -12.39 5.25 -20.38
CA MET A 89 -11.98 3.96 -19.82
C MET A 89 -10.64 3.48 -20.38
N ALA A 90 -10.36 3.71 -21.66
CA ALA A 90 -9.10 3.32 -22.29
C ALA A 90 -7.91 4.04 -21.65
N THR A 91 -8.02 5.35 -21.42
CA THR A 91 -6.98 6.12 -20.75
C THR A 91 -6.81 5.73 -19.28
N LEU A 92 -7.89 5.31 -18.59
CA LEU A 92 -7.77 4.79 -17.22
C LEU A 92 -6.88 3.54 -17.16
N TYR A 93 -7.02 2.59 -18.09
CA TYR A 93 -6.18 1.38 -18.12
C TYR A 93 -4.71 1.73 -18.34
N VAL A 94 -4.42 2.62 -19.29
CA VAL A 94 -3.05 3.09 -19.57
C VAL A 94 -2.49 3.84 -18.35
N SER A 95 -3.29 4.75 -17.78
CA SER A 95 -2.88 5.53 -16.62
C SER A 95 -2.64 4.65 -15.37
N ALA A 96 -3.48 3.66 -15.11
CA ALA A 96 -3.30 2.74 -14.01
C ALA A 96 -1.95 1.98 -14.09
N LEU A 97 -1.60 1.50 -15.29
CA LEU A 97 -0.32 0.84 -15.54
C LEU A 97 0.86 1.81 -15.34
N LEU A 98 0.75 3.03 -15.89
CA LEU A 98 1.77 4.06 -15.75
C LEU A 98 1.91 4.53 -14.29
N LEU A 99 0.81 4.73 -13.57
CA LEU A 99 0.80 5.13 -12.15
C LEU A 99 1.52 4.10 -11.29
N GLY A 100 1.18 2.82 -11.45
CA GLY A 100 1.82 1.74 -10.70
C GLY A 100 3.32 1.65 -10.99
N THR A 101 3.70 1.67 -12.27
CA THR A 101 5.10 1.60 -12.70
C THR A 101 5.90 2.79 -12.20
N SER A 102 5.42 3.99 -12.45
CA SER A 102 6.12 5.24 -12.13
C SER A 102 6.27 5.43 -10.62
N PHE A 103 5.19 5.19 -9.86
CA PHE A 103 5.28 5.26 -8.42
C PHE A 103 6.27 4.22 -7.84
N HIS A 104 6.39 3.06 -8.47
CA HIS A 104 7.32 2.03 -8.01
C HIS A 104 8.79 2.42 -8.21
N PHE A 105 9.13 3.12 -9.31
CA PHE A 105 10.46 3.73 -9.48
C PHE A 105 10.81 4.65 -8.31
N PHE A 106 9.87 5.49 -7.92
CA PHE A 106 10.02 6.38 -6.79
C PHE A 106 10.14 5.61 -5.46
N PHE A 107 9.23 4.68 -5.20
CA PHE A 107 9.13 3.93 -3.95
C PHE A 107 10.37 3.09 -3.64
N VAL A 108 10.86 2.30 -4.62
CA VAL A 108 12.05 1.46 -4.46
C VAL A 108 13.26 2.32 -4.14
N THR A 109 13.42 3.42 -4.84
CA THR A 109 14.56 4.32 -4.65
C THR A 109 14.55 4.98 -3.27
N VAL A 110 13.38 5.46 -2.83
CA VAL A 110 13.23 6.08 -1.50
C VAL A 110 13.53 5.10 -0.37
N THR A 111 13.05 3.86 -0.50
CA THR A 111 13.34 2.82 0.50
C THR A 111 14.83 2.46 0.53
N GLY A 112 15.50 2.48 -0.62
CA GLY A 112 16.96 2.35 -0.72
C GLY A 112 17.71 3.49 -0.01
N ILE A 113 17.29 4.74 -0.23
CA ILE A 113 17.86 5.92 0.46
C ILE A 113 17.71 5.77 1.98
N ALA A 114 16.52 5.40 2.47
CA ALA A 114 16.26 5.22 3.90
C ALA A 114 17.19 4.17 4.54
N GLY A 115 17.49 3.10 3.79
CA GLY A 115 18.41 2.05 4.22
C GLY A 115 19.89 2.45 4.23
N GLY A 116 20.30 3.38 3.37
CA GLY A 116 21.70 3.79 3.19
C GLY A 116 22.13 5.04 3.97
N LEU A 117 21.20 5.91 4.37
CA LEU A 117 21.53 7.18 5.05
C LEU A 117 21.94 6.98 6.51
N GLY A 118 23.15 7.45 6.86
CA GLY A 118 23.61 7.60 8.25
C GLY A 118 24.07 6.33 8.95
N GLY A 119 24.29 5.22 8.22
CA GLY A 119 24.79 3.97 8.81
C GLY A 119 23.72 3.16 9.57
N GLY A 120 24.14 2.06 10.19
CA GLY A 120 23.24 1.09 10.81
C GLY A 120 22.35 1.63 11.94
N GLU A 121 22.88 2.51 12.79
CA GLU A 121 22.15 3.12 13.92
C GLU A 121 20.96 3.97 13.49
N HIS A 122 21.05 4.63 12.35
CA HIS A 122 19.99 5.54 11.88
C HIS A 122 18.96 4.87 10.98
N ARG A 123 19.24 3.65 10.52
CA ARG A 123 18.39 2.91 9.58
C ARG A 123 16.95 2.74 10.07
N SER A 124 16.76 2.27 11.31
CA SER A 124 15.43 2.09 11.89
C SER A 124 14.66 3.40 11.97
N ARG A 125 15.30 4.49 12.38
CA ARG A 125 14.69 5.82 12.44
C ARG A 125 14.30 6.32 11.05
N ASN A 126 15.15 6.15 10.06
CA ASN A 126 14.89 6.56 8.68
C ASN A 126 13.68 5.81 8.09
N TYR A 127 13.62 4.48 8.27
CA TYR A 127 12.46 3.71 7.85
C TYR A 127 11.18 4.10 8.58
N ALA A 128 11.24 4.41 9.88
CA ALA A 128 10.11 4.91 10.64
C ALA A 128 9.60 6.25 10.08
N MET A 129 10.51 7.18 9.76
CA MET A 129 10.16 8.47 9.16
C MET A 129 9.52 8.29 7.78
N VAL A 130 10.08 7.43 6.93
CA VAL A 130 9.52 7.10 5.61
C VAL A 130 8.12 6.49 5.75
N SER A 131 7.95 5.56 6.69
CA SER A 131 6.64 4.95 6.99
C SER A 131 5.60 5.96 7.47
N LEU A 132 6.00 6.94 8.28
CA LEU A 132 5.15 8.05 8.70
C LEU A 132 4.74 8.92 7.51
N GLY A 133 5.66 9.22 6.61
CA GLY A 133 5.38 9.96 5.38
C GLY A 133 4.36 9.25 4.51
N PHE A 134 4.51 7.95 4.30
CA PHE A 134 3.53 7.14 3.56
C PHE A 134 2.16 7.09 4.26
N SER A 135 2.12 6.96 5.59
CA SER A 135 0.86 6.94 6.33
C SER A 135 0.12 8.28 6.26
N GLY A 136 0.85 9.40 6.43
CA GLY A 136 0.28 10.74 6.29
C GLY A 136 -0.27 11.01 4.89
N ALA A 137 0.48 10.63 3.86
CA ALA A 137 0.02 10.77 2.48
C ALA A 137 -1.15 9.84 2.15
N GLY A 138 -1.17 8.63 2.71
CA GLY A 138 -2.30 7.70 2.61
C GLY A 138 -3.59 8.23 3.27
N PHE A 139 -3.46 9.12 4.26
CA PHE A 139 -4.57 9.87 4.85
C PHE A 139 -5.01 11.04 3.94
N ILE A 140 -4.05 11.88 3.53
CA ILE A 140 -4.33 13.13 2.82
C ILE A 140 -4.83 12.86 1.39
N GLY A 141 -4.27 11.89 0.67
CA GLY A 141 -4.59 11.63 -0.73
C GLY A 141 -6.06 11.31 -0.99
N PRO A 142 -6.66 10.33 -0.32
CA PRO A 142 -8.10 10.03 -0.45
C PRO A 142 -9.01 11.20 -0.06
N LEU A 143 -8.63 12.00 0.94
CA LEU A 143 -9.38 13.20 1.32
C LEU A 143 -9.38 14.24 0.20
N ILE A 144 -8.20 14.58 -0.33
CA ILE A 144 -8.08 15.52 -1.46
C ILE A 144 -8.89 15.02 -2.65
N ALA A 145 -8.75 13.74 -3.01
CA ALA A 145 -9.50 13.14 -4.10
C ALA A 145 -11.02 13.27 -3.87
N GLY A 146 -11.51 12.82 -2.71
CA GLY A 146 -12.94 12.81 -2.39
C GLY A 146 -13.55 14.19 -2.38
N PHE A 147 -12.93 15.15 -1.68
CA PHE A 147 -13.42 16.53 -1.63
C PHE A 147 -13.35 17.21 -3.00
N THR A 148 -12.27 17.00 -3.77
CA THR A 148 -12.18 17.61 -5.10
C THR A 148 -13.22 17.05 -6.06
N ILE A 149 -13.54 15.76 -5.98
CA ILE A 149 -14.60 15.14 -6.80
C ILE A 149 -15.96 15.77 -6.46
N ASP A 150 -16.33 15.83 -5.18
CA ASP A 150 -17.63 16.33 -4.76
C ASP A 150 -17.83 17.82 -5.03
N PHE A 151 -16.80 18.66 -4.81
CA PHE A 151 -16.92 20.11 -4.98
C PHE A 151 -16.69 20.60 -6.41
N PHE A 152 -15.98 19.81 -7.23
CA PHE A 152 -15.65 20.21 -8.59
C PHE A 152 -15.98 19.10 -9.61
N SER A 153 -15.10 18.10 -9.78
CA SER A 153 -15.30 16.97 -10.69
C SER A 153 -14.18 15.92 -10.56
N HIS A 154 -14.38 14.75 -11.15
CA HIS A 154 -13.33 13.73 -11.31
C HIS A 154 -12.12 14.25 -12.12
N VAL A 155 -12.39 15.02 -13.18
CA VAL A 155 -11.33 15.62 -14.01
C VAL A 155 -10.50 16.61 -13.20
N ALA A 156 -11.15 17.46 -12.39
CA ALA A 156 -10.46 18.38 -11.49
C ALA A 156 -9.57 17.63 -10.47
N ALA A 157 -10.04 16.50 -9.96
CA ALA A 157 -9.24 15.70 -9.03
C ALA A 157 -7.96 15.16 -9.69
N PHE A 158 -7.99 14.73 -10.95
CA PHE A 158 -6.78 14.35 -11.69
C PHE A 158 -5.80 15.52 -11.83
N TYR A 159 -6.27 16.75 -12.15
CA TYR A 159 -5.41 17.94 -12.23
C TYR A 159 -4.80 18.30 -10.88
N VAL A 160 -5.61 18.32 -9.81
CA VAL A 160 -5.14 18.62 -8.45
C VAL A 160 -4.09 17.62 -8.00
N LEU A 161 -4.34 16.33 -8.20
CA LEU A 161 -3.37 15.28 -7.84
C LEU A 161 -2.09 15.38 -8.68
N ALA A 162 -2.18 15.72 -9.98
CA ALA A 162 -1.01 15.94 -10.82
C ALA A 162 -0.17 17.13 -10.33
N ALA A 163 -0.79 18.19 -9.83
CA ALA A 163 -0.09 19.36 -9.29
C ALA A 163 0.81 19.00 -8.09
N PHE A 164 0.43 18.01 -7.27
CA PHE A 164 1.27 17.52 -6.17
C PHE A 164 2.60 16.92 -6.66
N THR A 165 2.66 16.40 -7.89
CA THR A 165 3.90 15.86 -8.46
C THR A 165 4.83 16.93 -9.01
N ALA A 166 4.34 18.13 -9.28
CA ALA A 166 5.14 19.23 -9.84
C ALA A 166 6.26 19.65 -8.88
N ILE A 167 6.00 19.71 -7.57
CA ILE A 167 7.00 20.09 -6.56
C ILE A 167 8.13 19.04 -6.50
N PRO A 168 7.88 17.72 -6.36
CA PRO A 168 8.91 16.71 -6.49
C PRO A 168 9.74 16.81 -7.78
N VAL A 169 9.09 16.99 -8.91
CA VAL A 169 9.77 17.15 -10.21
C VAL A 169 10.72 18.36 -10.19
N LEU A 170 10.21 19.53 -9.79
CA LEU A 170 11.01 20.76 -9.72
C LEU A 170 12.16 20.63 -8.73
N MET A 171 11.93 20.07 -7.54
CA MET A 171 12.99 19.87 -6.54
C MET A 171 14.08 18.93 -7.05
N LEU A 172 13.71 17.81 -7.66
CA LEU A 172 14.66 16.85 -8.21
C LEU A 172 15.41 17.39 -9.43
N TRP A 173 14.78 18.28 -10.21
CA TRP A 173 15.38 18.89 -11.38
C TRP A 173 16.33 20.04 -11.03
N LEU A 174 15.91 20.95 -10.13
CA LEU A 174 16.64 22.19 -9.81
C LEU A 174 17.73 21.98 -8.74
N LYS A 175 17.56 21.01 -7.81
CA LYS A 175 18.50 20.80 -6.69
C LYS A 175 19.03 19.36 -6.67
N PRO A 176 19.93 18.98 -7.58
CA PRO A 176 20.44 17.61 -7.66
C PRO A 176 21.27 17.14 -6.46
N GLY A 177 21.87 18.05 -5.73
CA GLY A 177 22.93 17.76 -4.75
C GLY A 177 22.47 17.36 -3.34
N PHE A 178 21.17 17.27 -3.05
CA PHE A 178 20.69 16.89 -1.70
C PHE A 178 20.52 15.38 -1.49
N LEU A 179 20.46 14.62 -2.58
CA LEU A 179 20.34 13.16 -2.52
C LEU A 179 21.73 12.52 -2.36
N PRO A 180 21.86 11.42 -1.62
CA PRO A 180 23.10 10.66 -1.55
C PRO A 180 23.50 10.18 -2.95
N GLY A 181 24.80 10.11 -3.19
CA GLY A 181 25.33 9.47 -4.41
C GLY A 181 24.95 8.00 -4.49
N ALA A 182 25.19 7.37 -5.66
CA ALA A 182 25.01 5.94 -5.84
C ALA A 182 25.83 5.18 -4.78
N ALA A 183 25.17 4.60 -3.81
CA ALA A 183 25.79 3.72 -2.84
C ALA A 183 25.51 2.28 -3.28
N SER A 184 26.52 1.56 -3.71
CA SER A 184 26.44 0.12 -3.93
C SER A 184 26.12 -0.54 -2.58
N LEU A 185 24.83 -0.87 -2.36
CA LEU A 185 24.51 -1.76 -1.27
C LEU A 185 25.12 -3.13 -1.61
N PRO A 186 25.89 -3.75 -0.68
CA PRO A 186 26.37 -5.10 -0.90
C PRO A 186 25.14 -5.98 -1.18
N GLY A 187 25.03 -6.50 -2.38
CA GLY A 187 23.98 -7.45 -2.73
C GLY A 187 24.14 -8.64 -1.79
N ALA A 188 23.17 -8.87 -0.92
CA ALA A 188 23.10 -10.11 -0.16
C ALA A 188 23.06 -11.27 -1.17
N VAL A 189 24.12 -12.03 -1.24
CA VAL A 189 24.15 -13.26 -2.04
C VAL A 189 23.15 -14.22 -1.39
N PRO A 190 22.14 -14.70 -2.11
CA PRO A 190 21.20 -15.67 -1.55
C PRO A 190 21.97 -16.94 -1.18
N VAL A 191 22.01 -17.28 0.11
CA VAL A 191 22.62 -18.51 0.60
C VAL A 191 21.51 -19.53 0.83
N GLY A 192 21.20 -20.32 -0.18
CA GLY A 192 20.20 -21.41 -0.08
C GLY A 192 18.98 -21.22 -0.99
N SER A 193 18.08 -22.20 -0.97
CA SER A 193 16.83 -22.15 -1.73
C SER A 193 15.71 -21.51 -0.92
N ALA A 194 14.97 -20.56 -1.51
CA ALA A 194 13.76 -19.97 -0.91
C ALA A 194 12.72 -21.03 -0.51
N MET A 195 12.73 -22.20 -1.20
CA MET A 195 11.86 -23.34 -0.89
C MET A 195 12.14 -23.95 0.50
N GLU A 196 13.36 -23.88 1.00
CA GLU A 196 13.68 -24.36 2.35
C GLU A 196 12.99 -23.51 3.42
N LEU A 197 13.00 -22.17 3.23
CA LEU A 197 12.29 -21.24 4.13
C LEU A 197 10.76 -21.47 4.08
N TRP A 198 10.24 -21.83 2.91
CA TRP A 198 8.81 -22.15 2.76
C TRP A 198 8.43 -23.49 3.41
N ARG A 199 9.36 -24.43 3.51
CA ARG A 199 9.13 -25.74 4.18
C ARG A 199 9.07 -25.62 5.70
N GLU A 200 9.69 -24.58 6.30
CA GLU A 200 9.60 -24.34 7.75
C GLU A 200 8.17 -23.90 8.13
N PRO A 201 7.41 -24.69 8.91
CA PRO A 201 5.98 -24.45 9.14
C PRO A 201 5.69 -23.10 9.77
N ARG A 202 6.52 -22.63 10.71
CA ARG A 202 6.33 -21.35 11.39
C ARG A 202 6.53 -20.16 10.44
N LEU A 203 7.58 -20.20 9.62
CA LEU A 203 7.83 -19.20 8.60
C LEU A 203 6.74 -19.20 7.54
N ARG A 204 6.38 -20.36 6.99
CA ARG A 204 5.31 -20.49 6.00
C ARG A 204 4.00 -19.90 6.49
N ASN A 205 3.57 -20.24 7.71
CA ASN A 205 2.32 -19.72 8.26
C ASN A 205 2.38 -18.21 8.47
N THR A 206 3.54 -17.66 8.82
CA THR A 206 3.75 -16.22 8.94
C THR A 206 3.74 -15.54 7.56
N PHE A 207 4.32 -16.15 6.51
CA PHE A 207 4.22 -15.65 5.14
C PHE A 207 2.78 -15.62 4.65
N ILE A 208 2.01 -16.69 4.84
CA ILE A 208 0.60 -16.76 4.46
C ILE A 208 -0.21 -15.68 5.21
N ALA A 209 -0.02 -15.55 6.52
CA ALA A 209 -0.69 -14.52 7.31
C ALA A 209 -0.33 -13.11 6.86
N SER A 210 0.94 -12.85 6.50
CA SER A 210 1.38 -11.58 5.92
C SER A 210 0.69 -11.29 4.58
N GLY A 211 0.54 -12.31 3.73
CA GLY A 211 -0.21 -12.21 2.48
C GLY A 211 -1.68 -11.85 2.73
N PHE A 212 -2.34 -12.48 3.69
CA PHE A 212 -3.75 -12.17 4.03
C PHE A 212 -3.91 -10.78 4.65
N ILE A 213 -2.93 -10.29 5.43
CA ILE A 213 -2.91 -8.91 5.92
C ILE A 213 -2.78 -7.93 4.73
N SER A 214 -1.88 -8.21 3.78
CA SER A 214 -1.75 -7.41 2.56
C SER A 214 -3.03 -7.46 1.72
N ALA A 215 -3.65 -8.64 1.61
CA ALA A 215 -4.94 -8.81 0.94
C ALA A 215 -6.03 -7.92 1.58
N GLY A 216 -6.13 -7.92 2.90
CA GLY A 216 -7.07 -7.05 3.63
C GLY A 216 -6.81 -5.56 3.39
N TRP A 217 -5.54 -5.16 3.41
CA TRP A 217 -5.13 -3.78 3.12
C TRP A 217 -5.55 -3.35 1.71
N ASP A 218 -5.23 -4.17 0.70
CA ASP A 218 -5.55 -3.87 -0.68
C ASP A 218 -7.04 -3.90 -0.93
N LEU A 219 -7.73 -4.93 -0.40
CA LEU A 219 -9.16 -5.04 -0.56
C LEU A 219 -9.87 -3.81 0.00
N PHE A 220 -9.52 -3.36 1.20
CA PHE A 220 -10.17 -2.20 1.78
C PHE A 220 -9.97 -0.95 0.92
N ASN A 221 -8.72 -0.66 0.52
CA ASN A 221 -8.41 0.52 -0.29
C ASN A 221 -9.01 0.47 -1.70
N PHE A 222 -9.17 -0.72 -2.27
CA PHE A 222 -9.79 -0.92 -3.58
C PHE A 222 -11.33 -0.94 -3.49
N TYR A 223 -11.84 -1.70 -2.52
CA TYR A 223 -13.26 -2.05 -2.50
C TYR A 223 -14.12 -1.06 -1.73
N MET A 224 -13.55 -0.27 -0.82
CA MET A 224 -14.30 0.78 -0.13
C MET A 224 -14.86 1.85 -1.08
N PRO A 225 -14.13 2.37 -2.09
CA PRO A 225 -14.70 3.20 -3.15
C PRO A 225 -15.82 2.51 -3.93
N VAL A 226 -15.65 1.23 -4.28
CA VAL A 226 -16.65 0.43 -5.01
C VAL A 226 -17.92 0.26 -4.18
N TYR A 227 -17.79 -0.15 -2.93
CA TYR A 227 -18.90 -0.34 -2.00
C TYR A 227 -19.60 0.98 -1.70
N GLY A 228 -18.84 2.04 -1.36
CA GLY A 228 -19.38 3.35 -1.03
C GLY A 228 -20.17 3.95 -2.17
N HIS A 229 -19.65 3.91 -3.39
CA HIS A 229 -20.37 4.35 -4.59
C HIS A 229 -21.66 3.53 -4.79
N GLY A 230 -21.58 2.19 -4.67
CA GLY A 230 -22.73 1.30 -4.86
C GLY A 230 -23.86 1.46 -3.83
N ILE A 231 -23.56 2.01 -2.64
CA ILE A 231 -24.58 2.35 -1.62
C ILE A 231 -24.96 3.84 -1.61
N GLY A 232 -24.44 4.64 -2.57
CA GLY A 232 -24.78 6.05 -2.75
C GLY A 232 -24.05 7.03 -1.84
N LEU A 233 -22.87 6.69 -1.32
CA LEU A 233 -22.03 7.64 -0.57
C LEU A 233 -21.35 8.63 -1.51
N SER A 234 -21.18 9.88 -1.02
CA SER A 234 -20.37 10.88 -1.71
C SER A 234 -18.88 10.50 -1.71
N ALA A 235 -18.13 11.04 -2.66
CA ALA A 235 -16.69 10.79 -2.76
C ALA A 235 -15.93 11.32 -1.52
N SER A 236 -16.37 12.44 -0.93
CA SER A 236 -15.81 12.95 0.32
C SER A 236 -16.05 12.02 1.51
N ALA A 237 -17.25 11.42 1.61
CA ALA A 237 -17.53 10.42 2.66
C ALA A 237 -16.64 9.20 2.51
N ILE A 238 -16.45 8.69 1.29
CA ILE A 238 -15.51 7.59 1.00
C ILE A 238 -14.08 7.99 1.37
N GLY A 239 -13.65 9.19 1.00
CA GLY A 239 -12.34 9.74 1.38
C GLY A 239 -12.13 9.81 2.89
N LEU A 240 -13.15 10.25 3.64
CA LEU A 240 -13.12 10.30 5.11
C LEU A 240 -13.03 8.89 5.75
N ILE A 241 -13.74 7.90 5.21
CA ILE A 241 -13.67 6.50 5.69
C ILE A 241 -12.25 5.93 5.47
N LEU A 242 -11.67 6.15 4.29
CA LEU A 242 -10.29 5.75 3.99
C LEU A 242 -9.29 6.52 4.87
N GLY A 243 -9.57 7.81 5.12
CA GLY A 243 -8.81 8.63 6.05
C GLY A 243 -8.86 8.09 7.49
N ALA A 244 -10.05 7.73 7.99
CA ALA A 244 -10.20 7.12 9.32
C ALA A 244 -9.37 5.84 9.48
N PHE A 245 -9.36 4.98 8.45
CA PHE A 245 -8.50 3.81 8.39
C PHE A 245 -7.00 4.18 8.44
N ALA A 246 -6.56 5.15 7.64
CA ALA A 246 -5.17 5.60 7.61
C ALA A 246 -4.74 6.23 8.95
N LEU A 247 -5.63 7.03 9.58
CA LEU A 247 -5.40 7.59 10.91
C LEU A 247 -5.23 6.49 11.96
N ALA A 248 -6.08 5.46 11.92
CA ALA A 248 -5.97 4.33 12.85
C ALA A 248 -4.65 3.57 12.69
N THR A 249 -4.17 3.41 11.45
CA THR A 249 -2.86 2.78 11.21
C THR A 249 -1.71 3.61 11.78
N PHE A 250 -1.82 4.92 11.76
CA PHE A 250 -0.85 5.82 12.38
C PHE A 250 -0.90 5.68 13.92
N VAL A 251 -2.10 5.74 14.50
CA VAL A 251 -2.32 5.62 15.95
C VAL A 251 -1.75 4.31 16.49
N ILE A 252 -2.10 3.18 15.86
CA ILE A 252 -1.64 1.88 16.36
C ILE A 252 -0.12 1.73 16.27
N ARG A 253 0.52 2.28 15.22
CA ARG A 253 1.98 2.27 15.10
C ARG A 253 2.68 3.10 16.17
N ALA A 254 2.08 4.21 16.60
CA ALA A 254 2.58 5.01 17.73
C ALA A 254 2.46 4.27 19.07
N VAL A 255 1.40 3.48 19.25
CA VAL A 255 1.14 2.69 20.46
C VAL A 255 1.92 1.36 20.47
N LEU A 256 2.39 0.89 19.33
CA LEU A 256 3.03 -0.42 19.17
C LEU A 256 4.22 -0.68 20.12
N PRO A 257 5.15 0.29 20.36
CA PRO A 257 6.24 0.08 21.33
C PRO A 257 5.75 -0.18 22.75
N TRP A 258 4.62 0.39 23.14
CA TRP A 258 4.00 0.13 24.44
C TRP A 258 3.34 -1.27 24.50
N LEU A 259 2.67 -1.70 23.42
CA LEU A 259 2.10 -3.05 23.31
C LEU A 259 3.17 -4.13 23.40
N LEU A 260 4.33 -3.92 22.76
CA LEU A 260 5.45 -4.85 22.77
C LEU A 260 6.11 -5.04 24.15
N LYS A 261 5.91 -4.09 25.08
CA LYS A 261 6.33 -4.25 26.49
C LYS A 261 5.43 -5.22 27.26
N ARG A 262 4.21 -5.48 26.79
CA ARG A 262 3.19 -6.27 27.50
C ARG A 262 2.83 -7.58 26.81
N SER A 263 3.12 -7.71 25.50
CA SER A 263 2.71 -8.84 24.68
C SER A 263 3.79 -9.18 23.65
N SER A 264 3.88 -10.46 23.30
CA SER A 264 4.81 -10.89 22.25
C SER A 264 4.32 -10.47 20.86
N GLU A 265 5.25 -10.34 19.89
CA GLU A 265 4.95 -10.03 18.49
C GLU A 265 3.87 -10.93 17.89
N ALA A 266 3.96 -12.24 18.15
CA ALA A 266 2.99 -13.22 17.68
C ALA A 266 1.59 -13.02 18.30
N GLN A 267 1.50 -12.63 19.59
CA GLN A 267 0.20 -12.33 20.23
C GLN A 267 -0.44 -11.10 19.61
N ILE A 268 0.34 -10.02 19.49
CA ILE A 268 -0.13 -8.78 18.86
C ILE A 268 -0.62 -9.07 17.44
N LEU A 269 0.14 -9.83 16.66
CA LEU A 269 -0.22 -10.21 15.30
C LEU A 269 -1.53 -10.99 15.24
N ILE A 270 -1.72 -11.98 16.12
CA ILE A 270 -2.94 -12.79 16.20
C ILE A 270 -4.15 -11.91 16.53
N TYR A 271 -4.08 -11.07 17.56
CA TYR A 271 -5.18 -10.17 17.93
C TYR A 271 -5.49 -9.16 16.83
N ALA A 272 -4.46 -8.61 16.19
CA ALA A 272 -4.59 -7.69 15.07
C ALA A 272 -5.34 -8.31 13.87
N ILE A 273 -5.00 -9.54 13.52
CA ILE A 273 -5.66 -10.26 12.42
C ILE A 273 -7.12 -10.56 12.77
N PHE A 274 -7.42 -11.03 13.99
CA PHE A 274 -8.80 -11.30 14.37
C PHE A 274 -9.64 -10.03 14.51
N LEU A 275 -9.05 -8.91 14.99
CA LEU A 275 -9.72 -7.61 15.00
C LEU A 275 -10.07 -7.18 13.57
N ALA A 276 -9.13 -7.31 12.63
CA ALA A 276 -9.36 -6.99 11.23
C ALA A 276 -10.42 -7.90 10.59
N ALA A 277 -10.39 -9.21 10.86
CA ALA A 277 -11.42 -10.15 10.42
C ALA A 277 -12.80 -9.77 10.93
N GLY A 278 -12.93 -9.46 12.22
CA GLY A 278 -14.17 -8.98 12.81
C GLY A 278 -14.66 -7.67 12.18
N ALA A 279 -13.76 -6.71 11.94
CA ALA A 279 -14.11 -5.47 11.26
C ALA A 279 -14.64 -5.71 9.84
N PHE A 280 -14.01 -6.61 9.06
CA PHE A 280 -14.50 -6.96 7.71
C PHE A 280 -15.90 -7.59 7.75
N THR A 281 -16.22 -8.38 8.78
CA THR A 281 -17.55 -8.97 8.96
C THR A 281 -18.63 -7.90 9.14
N LEU A 282 -18.28 -6.75 9.70
CA LEU A 282 -19.24 -5.68 10.02
C LEU A 282 -19.62 -4.82 8.81
N PHE A 283 -18.76 -4.66 7.79
CA PHE A 283 -19.02 -3.77 6.66
C PHE A 283 -20.39 -3.99 5.96
N PRO A 284 -20.83 -5.23 5.67
CA PRO A 284 -22.11 -5.44 4.98
C PRO A 284 -23.35 -4.94 5.72
N PHE A 285 -23.26 -4.77 7.05
CA PHE A 285 -24.39 -4.39 7.90
C PHE A 285 -24.59 -2.88 8.01
N PHE A 286 -23.62 -2.08 7.57
CA PHE A 286 -23.68 -0.62 7.71
C PHE A 286 -23.70 0.07 6.35
N ARG A 287 -24.54 1.11 6.24
CA ARG A 287 -24.60 2.04 5.11
C ARG A 287 -24.33 3.49 5.54
N ASN A 288 -24.34 3.75 6.85
CA ASN A 288 -24.07 5.07 7.39
C ASN A 288 -22.56 5.37 7.33
N PRO A 289 -22.12 6.53 6.77
CA PRO A 289 -20.69 6.84 6.61
C PRO A 289 -19.94 6.93 7.94
N TYR A 290 -20.57 7.37 9.01
CA TYR A 290 -19.95 7.44 10.34
C TYR A 290 -19.69 6.06 10.93
N ALA A 291 -20.66 5.12 10.78
CA ALA A 291 -20.49 3.74 11.20
C ALA A 291 -19.40 3.04 10.37
N LEU A 292 -19.39 3.24 9.05
CA LEU A 292 -18.35 2.72 8.16
C LEU A 292 -16.98 3.30 8.49
N GLY A 293 -16.90 4.59 8.84
CA GLY A 293 -15.68 5.23 9.33
C GLY A 293 -15.17 4.61 10.62
N ALA A 294 -16.06 4.33 11.59
CA ALA A 294 -15.70 3.66 12.84
C ALA A 294 -15.21 2.23 12.59
N VAL A 295 -15.89 1.45 11.73
CA VAL A 295 -15.45 0.10 11.32
C VAL A 295 -14.12 0.18 10.56
N GLY A 296 -13.94 1.15 9.66
CA GLY A 296 -12.67 1.42 8.96
C GLY A 296 -11.54 1.76 9.92
N PHE A 297 -11.83 2.54 10.98
CA PHE A 297 -10.86 2.82 12.04
C PHE A 297 -10.46 1.54 12.80
N LEU A 298 -11.42 0.71 13.21
CA LEU A 298 -11.13 -0.60 13.84
C LEU A 298 -10.29 -1.49 12.93
N LEU A 299 -10.63 -1.54 11.64
CA LEU A 299 -9.86 -2.27 10.64
C LEU A 299 -8.43 -1.75 10.54
N GLY A 300 -8.25 -0.42 10.54
CA GLY A 300 -6.95 0.23 10.51
C GLY A 300 -6.08 -0.08 11.73
N LEU A 301 -6.67 -0.19 12.94
CA LEU A 301 -5.96 -0.66 14.13
C LEU A 301 -5.44 -2.10 13.94
N GLY A 302 -6.25 -3.00 13.39
CA GLY A 302 -5.85 -4.38 13.11
C GLY A 302 -4.75 -4.47 12.05
N LEU A 303 -5.01 -3.99 10.83
CA LEU A 303 -4.08 -4.12 9.71
C LEU A 303 -2.82 -3.25 9.89
N GLY A 304 -2.91 -2.13 10.62
CA GLY A 304 -1.80 -1.20 10.84
C GLY A 304 -0.62 -1.80 11.60
N CYS A 305 -0.86 -2.69 12.57
CA CYS A 305 0.21 -3.42 13.25
C CYS A 305 0.60 -4.73 12.53
N GLY A 306 -0.25 -5.26 11.67
CA GLY A 306 0.00 -6.53 10.97
C GLY A 306 1.28 -6.53 10.14
N GLN A 307 1.53 -5.46 9.38
CA GLN A 307 2.72 -5.34 8.54
C GLN A 307 4.04 -5.34 9.35
N PRO A 308 4.26 -4.45 10.35
CA PRO A 308 5.50 -4.45 11.12
C PRO A 308 5.65 -5.72 11.95
N MET A 309 4.57 -6.25 12.54
CA MET A 309 4.65 -7.46 13.38
C MET A 309 4.97 -8.71 12.57
N SER A 310 4.36 -8.88 11.38
CA SER A 310 4.71 -10.01 10.51
C SER A 310 6.15 -9.94 10.03
N MET A 311 6.69 -8.72 9.77
CA MET A 311 8.09 -8.55 9.38
C MET A 311 9.03 -8.89 10.53
N SER A 312 8.77 -8.37 11.72
CA SER A 312 9.56 -8.65 12.92
C SER A 312 9.58 -10.14 13.24
N LEU A 313 8.42 -10.79 13.19
CA LEU A 313 8.30 -12.23 13.42
C LEU A 313 9.08 -13.05 12.37
N ILE A 314 9.07 -12.65 11.11
CA ILE A 314 9.86 -13.30 10.06
C ILE A 314 11.36 -13.17 10.34
N TYR A 315 11.83 -11.98 10.75
CA TYR A 315 13.24 -11.80 11.12
C TYR A 315 13.65 -12.66 12.32
N SER A 316 12.77 -12.80 13.32
CA SER A 316 13.05 -13.60 14.52
C SER A 316 13.01 -15.10 14.26
N LEU A 317 12.22 -15.57 13.29
CA LEU A 317 12.09 -16.99 12.92
C LEU A 317 13.09 -17.42 11.84
N ALA A 318 13.66 -16.48 11.10
CA ALA A 318 14.58 -16.80 10.02
C ALA A 318 15.88 -17.42 10.56
N PRO A 319 16.43 -18.45 9.88
CA PRO A 319 17.74 -18.99 10.22
C PRO A 319 18.84 -17.92 10.17
N ALA A 320 19.89 -18.10 10.96
CA ALA A 320 21.02 -17.16 11.01
C ALA A 320 21.58 -16.90 9.59
N GLY A 321 21.73 -15.62 9.25
CA GLY A 321 22.25 -15.20 7.93
C GLY A 321 21.20 -15.17 6.79
N ARG A 322 19.96 -15.66 6.99
CA ARG A 322 18.92 -15.74 5.94
C ARG A 322 17.73 -14.81 6.16
N ALA A 323 17.82 -13.86 7.10
CA ALA A 323 16.73 -12.94 7.43
C ALA A 323 16.31 -12.05 6.23
N SER A 324 17.28 -11.59 5.43
CA SER A 324 17.00 -10.79 4.23
C SER A 324 16.31 -11.62 3.14
N GLU A 325 16.66 -12.89 2.98
CA GLU A 325 16.00 -13.82 2.04
C GLU A 325 14.55 -14.08 2.46
N ALA A 326 14.31 -14.33 3.76
CA ALA A 326 12.96 -14.49 4.30
C ALA A 326 12.11 -13.23 4.11
N ALA A 327 12.67 -12.04 4.33
CA ALA A 327 12.01 -10.77 4.04
C ALA A 327 11.67 -10.62 2.55
N GLY A 328 12.58 -10.99 1.65
CA GLY A 328 12.36 -11.00 0.20
C GLY A 328 11.22 -11.94 -0.21
N LEU A 329 11.18 -13.15 0.34
CA LEU A 329 10.09 -14.10 0.09
C LEU A 329 8.73 -13.56 0.55
N ARG A 330 8.68 -12.91 1.73
CA ARG A 330 7.47 -12.23 2.20
C ARG A 330 7.00 -11.15 1.21
N VAL A 331 7.92 -10.32 0.70
CA VAL A 331 7.59 -9.28 -0.29
C VAL A 331 7.02 -9.91 -1.56
N SER A 332 7.59 -11.03 -2.01
CA SER A 332 7.07 -11.77 -3.17
C SER A 332 5.64 -12.26 -2.94
N VAL A 333 5.35 -12.82 -1.77
CA VAL A 333 3.98 -13.23 -1.38
C VAL A 333 3.03 -12.03 -1.40
N ASN A 334 3.43 -10.90 -0.83
CA ASN A 334 2.61 -9.70 -0.83
C ASN A 334 2.37 -9.14 -2.25
N ASN A 335 3.38 -9.18 -3.13
CA ASN A 335 3.22 -8.73 -4.52
C ASN A 335 2.21 -9.58 -5.30
N VAL A 336 2.18 -10.90 -5.05
CA VAL A 336 1.15 -11.77 -5.62
C VAL A 336 -0.23 -11.37 -5.13
N THR A 337 -0.40 -11.04 -3.83
CA THR A 337 -1.70 -10.59 -3.31
C THR A 337 -2.14 -9.27 -3.93
N HIS A 338 -1.25 -8.30 -4.12
CA HIS A 338 -1.56 -7.02 -4.78
C HIS A 338 -2.13 -7.18 -6.20
N LEU A 339 -1.72 -8.23 -6.92
CA LEU A 339 -2.26 -8.54 -8.24
C LEU A 339 -3.56 -9.37 -8.17
N VAL A 340 -3.56 -10.42 -7.35
CA VAL A 340 -4.66 -11.42 -7.33
C VAL A 340 -5.92 -10.90 -6.63
N ILE A 341 -5.76 -10.18 -5.53
CA ILE A 341 -6.90 -9.75 -4.70
C ILE A 341 -7.89 -8.88 -5.46
N PRO A 342 -7.48 -7.81 -6.18
CA PRO A 342 -8.45 -7.01 -6.92
C PRO A 342 -9.18 -7.80 -8.02
N LEU A 343 -8.51 -8.74 -8.67
CA LEU A 343 -9.11 -9.58 -9.72
C LEU A 343 -10.15 -10.54 -9.15
N VAL A 344 -9.78 -11.28 -8.09
CA VAL A 344 -10.67 -12.27 -7.47
C VAL A 344 -11.87 -11.59 -6.83
N PHE A 345 -11.66 -10.56 -6.01
CA PHE A 345 -12.75 -9.91 -5.30
C PHE A 345 -13.56 -8.96 -6.17
N GLY A 346 -12.97 -8.38 -7.23
CA GLY A 346 -13.72 -7.65 -8.25
C GLY A 346 -14.68 -8.57 -9.02
N SER A 347 -14.21 -9.76 -9.41
CA SER A 347 -15.04 -10.78 -10.06
C SER A 347 -16.14 -11.31 -9.12
N LEU A 348 -15.78 -11.61 -7.86
CA LEU A 348 -16.71 -12.07 -6.83
C LEU A 348 -17.81 -11.03 -6.57
N GLY A 349 -17.42 -9.76 -6.46
CA GLY A 349 -18.35 -8.65 -6.26
C GLY A 349 -19.31 -8.44 -7.45
N THR A 350 -18.81 -8.60 -8.68
CA THR A 350 -19.65 -8.52 -9.89
C THR A 350 -20.67 -9.65 -9.96
N ALA A 351 -20.26 -10.87 -9.54
CA ALA A 351 -21.13 -12.06 -9.63
C ALA A 351 -22.12 -12.17 -8.48
N PHE A 352 -21.73 -11.80 -7.25
CA PHE A 352 -22.48 -12.10 -6.02
C PHE A 352 -22.77 -10.88 -5.15
N GLY A 353 -22.35 -9.67 -5.58
CA GLY A 353 -22.56 -8.42 -4.82
C GLY A 353 -21.55 -8.21 -3.70
N PHE A 354 -21.84 -7.22 -2.84
CA PHE A 354 -20.87 -6.68 -1.88
C PHE A 354 -20.55 -7.59 -0.68
N ALA A 355 -21.58 -8.26 -0.12
CA ALA A 355 -21.43 -9.00 1.14
C ALA A 355 -20.43 -10.16 1.04
N PRO A 356 -20.42 -11.01 0.00
CA PRO A 356 -19.44 -12.09 -0.14
C PRO A 356 -17.99 -11.60 -0.22
N VAL A 357 -17.75 -10.40 -0.74
CA VAL A 357 -16.41 -9.81 -0.82
C VAL A 357 -15.87 -9.50 0.58
N TRP A 358 -16.66 -8.80 1.39
CA TRP A 358 -16.27 -8.47 2.77
C TRP A 358 -16.11 -9.72 3.64
N LEU A 359 -17.08 -10.64 3.58
CA LEU A 359 -17.06 -11.88 4.35
C LEU A 359 -15.95 -12.83 3.90
N GLY A 360 -15.70 -12.94 2.60
CA GLY A 360 -14.61 -13.75 2.06
C GLY A 360 -13.25 -13.31 2.58
N ASN A 361 -12.99 -12.00 2.62
CA ASN A 361 -11.73 -11.50 3.20
C ASN A 361 -11.66 -11.67 4.73
N SER A 362 -12.81 -11.56 5.43
CA SER A 362 -12.88 -11.88 6.86
C SER A 362 -12.46 -13.33 7.12
N VAL A 363 -12.95 -14.28 6.31
CA VAL A 363 -12.56 -15.69 6.41
C VAL A 363 -11.07 -15.89 6.15
N LEU A 364 -10.52 -15.26 5.09
CA LEU A 364 -9.08 -15.34 4.79
C LEU A 364 -8.23 -14.86 5.96
N LEU A 365 -8.58 -13.72 6.55
CA LEU A 365 -7.89 -13.20 7.74
C LEU A 365 -8.07 -14.13 8.95
N GLY A 366 -9.28 -14.64 9.18
CA GLY A 366 -9.55 -15.60 10.25
C GLY A 366 -8.68 -16.86 10.16
N VAL A 367 -8.56 -17.41 8.95
CA VAL A 367 -7.66 -18.54 8.65
C VAL A 367 -6.19 -18.15 8.91
N GLY A 368 -5.76 -16.97 8.47
CA GLY A 368 -4.41 -16.46 8.72
C GLY A 368 -4.08 -16.37 10.21
N GLY A 369 -5.01 -15.79 11.00
CA GLY A 369 -4.86 -15.69 12.45
C GLY A 369 -4.80 -17.07 13.13
N TRP A 370 -5.62 -18.01 12.69
CA TRP A 370 -5.61 -19.38 13.17
C TRP A 370 -4.30 -20.11 12.86
N LEU A 371 -3.75 -19.96 11.65
CA LEU A 371 -2.48 -20.55 11.24
C LEU A 371 -1.32 -20.06 12.14
N VAL A 372 -1.25 -18.74 12.39
CA VAL A 372 -0.21 -18.18 13.29
C VAL A 372 -0.39 -18.67 14.72
N ARG A 373 -1.64 -18.75 15.21
CA ARG A 373 -1.94 -19.27 16.53
C ARG A 373 -1.51 -20.73 16.71
N ARG A 374 -1.82 -21.58 15.72
CA ARG A 374 -1.45 -23.01 15.73
C ARG A 374 0.06 -23.23 15.70
N SER A 375 0.81 -22.37 14.99
CA SER A 375 2.27 -22.47 14.92
C SER A 375 2.98 -22.13 16.23
N ARG A 376 2.24 -21.60 17.21
CA ARG A 376 2.76 -21.20 18.51
C ARG A 376 2.64 -22.30 19.56
N GLN A 377 1.74 -23.25 19.31
CA GLN A 377 1.59 -24.46 20.11
C GLN A 377 2.61 -25.51 19.68
#